data_a6fbae048160004f60e43965e1a32910
#
_entry.id   a6fbae048160004f60e43965e1a32910
#
_cell.length_a   1.000
_cell.length_b   1.000
_cell.length_c   1.000
_cell.angle_alpha   90.00
_cell.angle_beta   90.00
_cell.angle_gamma   90.00
#
_symmetry.space_group_name_H-M   'P 1'
#
loop_
_entity.id
_entity.type
_entity.pdbx_description
1 polymer ?
#
loop_
_entity_poly.entity_id
_entity_poly.type
_entity_poly.pdbx_seq_one_letter_code
_entity_poly.pdbx_strand_id
1 'polypeptide(L)'
;MSIKKWRIVKGGFAMSDKTKAHLSAKTLWVLFILGLVNAVMYCFPYIRYVFYDQQIAAMGITNTQSGVLMTIYAAANTITLIPGGILADKWSVKKCLVGSILGSVVIGIIYALTMNFAVACVLWAGLGVSTIFVFWAAITKAVGQVGTVEEQGMCYGIYYAASGIISAILNAVCLQVSRLSDDPSTSFSIAVWAMVAFTAVALILTMIFFKEKSITQTKSSDEEFKIKYVGEALKNPMT
;
A
#
# COMPACT_ATOMS: atom_id res chain seq x y z
N MET A 1 39.05 -4.45 -7.05
CA MET A 1 38.17 -5.47 -7.62
C MET A 1 38.58 -6.80 -6.96
N SER A 2 37.93 -7.17 -5.84
CA SER A 2 38.29 -8.38 -5.07
C SER A 2 37.14 -9.36 -5.15
N ILE A 3 37.37 -10.42 -5.93
CA ILE A 3 36.44 -11.55 -6.11
C ILE A 3 36.49 -12.39 -4.83
N LYS A 4 35.44 -12.34 -4.00
CA LYS A 4 35.29 -13.23 -2.85
C LYS A 4 35.08 -14.65 -3.36
N LYS A 5 36.08 -15.52 -3.15
CA LYS A 5 36.03 -16.94 -3.45
C LYS A 5 34.90 -17.63 -2.68
N TRP A 6 33.99 -18.23 -3.38
CA TRP A 6 33.01 -19.18 -2.84
C TRP A 6 33.72 -20.45 -2.42
N ARG A 7 33.72 -20.76 -1.13
CA ARG A 7 34.22 -22.02 -0.61
C ARG A 7 33.07 -22.99 -0.44
N ILE A 8 32.95 -23.96 -1.31
CA ILE A 8 32.01 -25.09 -1.15
C ILE A 8 32.57 -25.96 0.00
N VAL A 9 31.91 -25.93 1.14
CA VAL A 9 32.15 -26.88 2.23
C VAL A 9 31.13 -28.00 2.08
N LYS A 10 31.64 -29.24 1.97
CA LYS A 10 30.82 -30.45 1.94
C LYS A 10 30.01 -30.57 3.23
N GLY A 11 28.67 -30.63 3.07
CA GLY A 11 27.73 -30.94 4.16
C GLY A 11 26.97 -29.76 4.69
N GLY A 12 25.74 -29.59 4.21
CA GLY A 12 24.71 -28.74 4.83
C GLY A 12 24.86 -27.25 4.57
N PHE A 13 23.75 -26.64 4.27
CA PHE A 13 23.58 -25.18 4.32
C PHE A 13 23.78 -24.73 5.77
N ALA A 14 25.02 -24.51 6.20
CA ALA A 14 25.29 -23.81 7.44
C ALA A 14 25.00 -22.35 7.21
N MET A 15 23.81 -21.89 7.58
CA MET A 15 23.54 -20.46 7.77
C MET A 15 24.58 -19.96 8.76
N SER A 16 25.43 -19.05 8.30
CA SER A 16 26.42 -18.36 9.14
C SER A 16 25.67 -17.79 10.35
N ASP A 17 26.09 -18.20 11.53
CA ASP A 17 25.52 -17.88 12.85
C ASP A 17 25.81 -16.42 13.29
N LYS A 18 25.87 -15.51 12.31
CA LYS A 18 26.14 -14.07 12.50
C LYS A 18 25.08 -13.20 11.88
N THR A 19 23.85 -13.33 12.31
CA THR A 19 22.93 -12.18 12.33
C THR A 19 21.63 -12.58 13.02
N LYS A 20 21.62 -12.63 14.34
CA LYS A 20 20.41 -12.27 15.06
C LYS A 20 20.27 -10.76 14.87
N ALA A 21 19.71 -10.34 13.75
CA ALA A 21 19.34 -8.96 13.51
C ALA A 21 18.30 -8.59 14.57
N HIS A 22 18.73 -7.95 15.64
CA HIS A 22 17.85 -7.44 16.70
C HIS A 22 17.34 -6.08 16.24
N LEU A 23 16.24 -6.09 15.45
CA LEU A 23 15.55 -4.85 15.13
C LEU A 23 15.09 -4.16 16.43
N SER A 24 15.35 -2.88 16.53
CA SER A 24 14.93 -2.11 17.70
C SER A 24 13.40 -2.06 17.80
N ALA A 25 12.87 -1.94 19.02
CA ALA A 25 11.44 -1.79 19.23
C ALA A 25 10.85 -0.58 18.45
N LYS A 26 11.65 0.47 18.27
CA LYS A 26 11.29 1.64 17.47
C LYS A 26 11.17 1.29 15.98
N THR A 27 12.07 0.50 15.45
CA THR A 27 12.06 -0.03 14.07
C THR A 27 10.80 -0.87 13.83
N LEU A 28 10.51 -1.80 14.75
CA LEU A 28 9.31 -2.65 14.69
C LEU A 28 8.02 -1.82 14.70
N TRP A 29 7.96 -0.78 15.53
CA TRP A 29 6.81 0.13 15.61
C TRP A 29 6.59 0.89 14.29
N VAL A 30 7.67 1.39 13.68
CA VAL A 30 7.59 2.08 12.38
C VAL A 30 7.09 1.12 11.29
N LEU A 31 7.63 -0.11 11.24
CA LEU A 31 7.18 -1.13 10.28
C LEU A 31 5.72 -1.52 10.49
N PHE A 32 5.27 -1.60 11.75
CA PHE A 32 3.86 -1.85 12.08
C PHE A 32 2.95 -0.74 11.56
N ILE A 33 3.32 0.54 11.77
CA ILE A 33 2.54 1.69 11.25
C ILE A 33 2.52 1.68 9.73
N LEU A 34 3.65 1.41 9.06
CA LEU A 34 3.68 1.30 7.60
C LEU A 34 2.81 0.13 7.11
N GLY A 35 2.81 -1.00 7.82
CA GLY A 35 1.93 -2.13 7.54
C GLY A 35 0.45 -1.78 7.71
N LEU A 36 0.09 -1.04 8.76
CA LEU A 36 -1.26 -0.52 8.97
C LEU A 36 -1.71 0.38 7.82
N VAL A 37 -0.86 1.32 7.43
CA VAL A 37 -1.13 2.24 6.33
C VAL A 37 -1.37 1.47 5.03
N ASN A 38 -0.52 0.48 4.73
CA ASN A 38 -0.69 -0.36 3.55
C ASN A 38 -2.03 -1.13 3.58
N ALA A 39 -2.38 -1.71 4.73
CA ALA A 39 -3.62 -2.47 4.89
C ALA A 39 -4.87 -1.63 4.57
N VAL A 40 -4.95 -0.41 5.13
CA VAL A 40 -6.13 0.45 4.94
C VAL A 40 -6.19 1.06 3.54
N MET A 41 -5.06 1.30 2.88
CA MET A 41 -5.03 1.87 1.53
C MET A 41 -5.66 0.95 0.49
N TYR A 42 -5.56 -0.36 0.68
CA TYR A 42 -6.08 -1.34 -0.26
C TYR A 42 -7.47 -1.89 0.09
N CYS A 43 -8.08 -1.48 1.22
CA CYS A 43 -9.40 -1.99 1.60
C CYS A 43 -10.50 -1.59 0.60
N PHE A 44 -10.53 -0.35 0.11
CA PHE A 44 -11.55 0.11 -0.85
C PHE A 44 -11.37 -0.49 -2.25
N PRO A 45 -10.19 -0.44 -2.91
CA PRO A 45 -10.04 -1.04 -4.23
C PRO A 45 -10.41 -2.51 -4.28
N TYR A 46 -10.09 -3.23 -3.20
CA TYR A 46 -10.29 -4.67 -3.12
C TYR A 46 -11.54 -5.10 -2.33
N ILE A 47 -12.47 -4.16 -2.05
CA ILE A 47 -13.72 -4.43 -1.32
C ILE A 47 -14.53 -5.58 -1.92
N ARG A 48 -14.53 -5.73 -3.24
CA ARG A 48 -15.22 -6.80 -3.95
C ARG A 48 -14.76 -8.20 -3.56
N TYR A 49 -13.54 -8.39 -3.09
CA TYR A 49 -13.05 -9.72 -2.70
C TYR A 49 -13.61 -10.22 -1.38
N VAL A 50 -14.19 -9.33 -0.58
CA VAL A 50 -14.80 -9.64 0.72
C VAL A 50 -16.32 -9.43 0.68
N PHE A 51 -16.78 -8.40 -0.01
CA PHE A 51 -18.17 -7.93 -0.01
C PHE A 51 -18.79 -7.98 -1.42
N TYR A 52 -18.50 -9.03 -2.19
CA TYR A 52 -18.90 -9.12 -3.60
C TYR A 52 -20.41 -9.06 -3.80
N ASP A 53 -21.15 -9.96 -3.13
CA ASP A 53 -22.60 -10.07 -3.27
C ASP A 53 -23.30 -8.83 -2.70
N GLN A 54 -22.84 -8.34 -1.57
CA GLN A 54 -23.36 -7.12 -0.95
C GLN A 54 -23.10 -5.89 -1.82
N GLN A 55 -21.93 -5.77 -2.45
CA GLN A 55 -21.64 -4.68 -3.38
C GLN A 55 -22.57 -4.69 -4.58
N ILE A 56 -22.78 -5.86 -5.18
CA ILE A 56 -23.68 -6.02 -6.34
C ILE A 56 -25.12 -5.66 -5.96
N ALA A 57 -25.59 -6.18 -4.83
CA ALA A 57 -26.95 -5.92 -4.34
C ALA A 57 -27.16 -4.45 -3.98
N ALA A 58 -26.23 -3.85 -3.25
CA ALA A 58 -26.32 -2.46 -2.77
C ALA A 58 -26.28 -1.43 -3.91
N MET A 59 -25.46 -1.68 -4.93
CA MET A 59 -25.28 -0.76 -6.05
C MET A 59 -26.22 -1.08 -7.23
N GLY A 60 -26.91 -2.22 -7.24
CA GLY A 60 -27.71 -2.68 -8.37
C GLY A 60 -26.89 -2.92 -9.64
N ILE A 61 -25.65 -3.37 -9.50
CA ILE A 61 -24.72 -3.56 -10.62
C ILE A 61 -24.59 -5.02 -11.02
N THR A 62 -24.13 -5.25 -12.24
CA THR A 62 -23.83 -6.61 -12.74
C THR A 62 -22.41 -7.04 -12.36
N ASN A 63 -22.14 -8.36 -12.46
CA ASN A 63 -20.80 -8.93 -12.29
C ASN A 63 -19.78 -8.26 -13.23
N THR A 64 -20.18 -7.99 -14.46
CA THR A 64 -19.36 -7.29 -15.47
C THR A 64 -19.00 -5.88 -15.01
N GLN A 65 -19.98 -5.12 -14.53
CA GLN A 65 -19.77 -3.75 -14.03
C GLN A 65 -18.82 -3.75 -12.81
N SER A 66 -18.95 -4.68 -11.89
CA SER A 66 -17.99 -4.84 -10.81
C SER A 66 -16.57 -5.15 -11.32
N GLY A 67 -16.45 -5.93 -12.41
CA GLY A 67 -15.17 -6.15 -13.11
C GLY A 67 -14.60 -4.87 -13.75
N VAL A 68 -15.47 -4.05 -14.36
CA VAL A 68 -15.08 -2.77 -14.98
C VAL A 68 -14.46 -1.82 -13.94
N LEU A 69 -14.97 -1.75 -12.72
CA LEU A 69 -14.37 -0.95 -11.65
C LEU A 69 -12.91 -1.36 -11.42
N MET A 70 -12.62 -2.67 -11.35
CA MET A 70 -11.25 -3.15 -11.18
C MET A 70 -10.36 -2.84 -12.38
N THR A 71 -10.91 -2.89 -13.61
CA THR A 71 -10.18 -2.52 -14.82
C THR A 71 -9.81 -1.04 -14.82
N ILE A 72 -10.74 -0.16 -14.43
CA ILE A 72 -10.49 1.28 -14.29
C ILE A 72 -9.39 1.53 -13.26
N TYR A 73 -9.47 0.88 -12.09
CA TYR A 73 -8.45 0.96 -11.07
C TYR A 73 -7.06 0.53 -11.59
N ALA A 74 -6.99 -0.61 -12.28
CA ALA A 74 -5.74 -1.12 -12.85
C ALA A 74 -5.17 -0.19 -13.94
N ALA A 75 -6.02 0.37 -14.80
CA ALA A 75 -5.60 1.33 -15.82
C ALA A 75 -5.04 2.61 -15.18
N ALA A 76 -5.74 3.16 -14.19
CA ALA A 76 -5.27 4.33 -13.46
C ALA A 76 -3.92 4.07 -12.77
N ASN A 77 -3.75 2.89 -12.14
CA ASN A 77 -2.47 2.47 -11.55
C ASN A 77 -1.34 2.48 -12.58
N THR A 78 -1.56 1.86 -13.73
CA THR A 78 -0.55 1.74 -14.79
C THR A 78 -0.11 3.12 -15.30
N ILE A 79 -1.08 4.01 -15.55
CA ILE A 79 -0.81 5.36 -16.05
C ILE A 79 -0.06 6.21 -15.02
N THR A 80 -0.39 6.07 -13.74
CA THR A 80 0.13 6.94 -12.69
C THR A 80 1.44 6.46 -12.06
N LEU A 81 1.83 5.20 -12.28
CA LEU A 81 3.00 4.59 -11.66
C LEU A 81 4.30 5.36 -11.96
N ILE A 82 4.57 5.64 -13.23
CA ILE A 82 5.83 6.31 -13.65
C ILE A 82 5.87 7.77 -13.17
N PRO A 83 4.87 8.64 -13.49
CA PRO A 83 4.90 10.02 -13.03
C PRO A 83 4.86 10.13 -11.50
N GLY A 84 4.20 9.19 -10.84
CA GLY A 84 4.11 9.15 -9.38
C GLY A 84 5.45 8.85 -8.71
N GLY A 85 6.23 7.91 -9.25
CA GLY A 85 7.58 7.63 -8.77
C GLY A 85 8.49 8.87 -8.82
N ILE A 86 8.50 9.57 -9.95
CA ILE A 86 9.29 10.80 -10.13
C ILE A 86 8.88 11.89 -9.12
N LEU A 87 7.58 12.02 -8.84
CA LEU A 87 7.10 13.02 -7.90
C LEU A 87 7.36 12.64 -6.44
N ALA A 88 7.26 11.35 -6.10
CA ALA A 88 7.56 10.83 -4.77
C ALA A 88 9.05 11.03 -4.38
N ASP A 89 9.96 11.10 -5.35
CA ASP A 89 11.36 11.41 -5.09
C ASP A 89 11.60 12.88 -4.69
N LYS A 90 10.73 13.77 -5.16
CA LYS A 90 10.82 15.22 -4.88
C LYS A 90 10.11 15.62 -3.59
N TRP A 91 9.15 14.83 -3.14
CA TRP A 91 8.32 15.13 -1.98
C TRP A 91 8.76 14.33 -0.75
N SER A 92 8.43 14.85 0.44
CA SER A 92 8.68 14.11 1.66
C SER A 92 7.77 12.89 1.75
N VAL A 93 8.33 11.77 2.21
CA VAL A 93 7.60 10.50 2.38
C VAL A 93 6.33 10.72 3.20
N LYS A 94 6.41 11.48 4.30
CA LYS A 94 5.25 11.77 5.14
C LYS A 94 4.14 12.48 4.38
N LYS A 95 4.47 13.49 3.57
CA LYS A 95 3.47 14.22 2.77
C LYS A 95 2.79 13.32 1.75
N CYS A 96 3.55 12.45 1.08
CA CYS A 96 3.03 11.48 0.14
C CYS A 96 2.06 10.51 0.82
N LEU A 97 2.44 9.92 1.97
CA LEU A 97 1.59 9.00 2.70
C LEU A 97 0.30 9.68 3.20
N VAL A 98 0.43 10.81 3.89
CA VAL A 98 -0.73 11.55 4.45
C VAL A 98 -1.67 12.02 3.34
N GLY A 99 -1.14 12.57 2.23
CA GLY A 99 -1.96 13.00 1.11
C GLY A 99 -2.73 11.86 0.45
N SER A 100 -2.07 10.71 0.28
CA SER A 100 -2.70 9.52 -0.30
C SER A 100 -3.78 8.92 0.61
N ILE A 101 -3.53 8.82 1.92
CA ILE A 101 -4.54 8.32 2.87
C ILE A 101 -5.72 9.28 2.93
N LEU A 102 -5.48 10.60 2.96
CA LEU A 102 -6.55 11.61 2.94
C LEU A 102 -7.40 11.50 1.68
N GLY A 103 -6.76 11.34 0.51
CA GLY A 103 -7.47 11.08 -0.75
C GLY A 103 -8.37 9.84 -0.68
N SER A 104 -7.87 8.75 -0.12
CA SER A 104 -8.66 7.52 0.06
C SER A 104 -9.81 7.70 1.07
N VAL A 105 -9.64 8.47 2.15
CA VAL A 105 -10.73 8.81 3.08
C VAL A 105 -11.83 9.59 2.36
N VAL A 106 -11.47 10.63 1.61
CA VAL A 106 -12.45 11.44 0.86
C VAL A 106 -13.21 10.58 -0.16
N ILE A 107 -12.49 9.75 -0.92
CA ILE A 107 -13.09 8.82 -1.88
C ILE A 107 -14.03 7.84 -1.18
N GLY A 108 -13.61 7.28 -0.06
CA GLY A 108 -14.43 6.36 0.73
C GLY A 108 -15.72 7.00 1.24
N ILE A 109 -15.67 8.25 1.72
CA ILE A 109 -16.85 9.02 2.15
C ILE A 109 -17.81 9.22 0.97
N ILE A 110 -17.31 9.69 -0.18
CA ILE A 110 -18.14 9.90 -1.36
C ILE A 110 -18.79 8.58 -1.82
N TYR A 111 -18.03 7.49 -1.79
CA TYR A 111 -18.54 6.17 -2.13
C TYR A 111 -19.64 5.70 -1.19
N ALA A 112 -19.45 5.88 0.14
CA ALA A 112 -20.45 5.53 1.15
C ALA A 112 -21.76 6.30 1.00
N LEU A 113 -21.68 7.54 0.51
CA LEU A 113 -22.84 8.42 0.34
C LEU A 113 -23.59 8.20 -0.98
N THR A 114 -22.91 7.77 -2.02
CA THR A 114 -23.49 7.76 -3.38
C THR A 114 -23.86 6.37 -3.87
N MET A 115 -23.05 5.35 -3.62
CA MET A 115 -23.22 3.96 -4.06
C MET A 115 -23.75 3.80 -5.50
N ASN A 116 -23.31 4.70 -6.39
CA ASN A 116 -23.73 4.76 -7.78
C ASN A 116 -22.59 4.28 -8.69
N PHE A 117 -22.93 3.49 -9.71
CA PHE A 117 -21.92 2.91 -10.62
C PHE A 117 -21.11 3.97 -11.38
N ALA A 118 -21.76 4.99 -11.93
CA ALA A 118 -21.05 6.03 -12.69
C ALA A 118 -20.08 6.83 -11.80
N VAL A 119 -20.52 7.16 -10.58
CA VAL A 119 -19.66 7.79 -9.57
C VAL A 119 -18.53 6.84 -9.18
N ALA A 120 -18.82 5.57 -8.93
CA ALA A 120 -17.83 4.57 -8.58
C ALA A 120 -16.74 4.42 -9.65
N CYS A 121 -17.04 4.54 -10.94
CA CYS A 121 -16.01 4.54 -11.99
C CYS A 121 -14.98 5.67 -11.79
N VAL A 122 -15.43 6.87 -11.45
CA VAL A 122 -14.55 8.01 -11.17
C VAL A 122 -13.76 7.77 -9.86
N LEU A 123 -14.44 7.23 -8.83
CA LEU A 123 -13.81 6.95 -7.55
C LEU A 123 -12.75 5.85 -7.66
N TRP A 124 -12.96 4.79 -8.44
CA TRP A 124 -11.96 3.74 -8.68
C TRP A 124 -10.75 4.25 -9.45
N ALA A 125 -10.93 5.17 -10.41
CA ALA A 125 -9.82 5.88 -11.02
C ALA A 125 -9.05 6.72 -9.98
N GLY A 126 -9.77 7.45 -9.13
CA GLY A 126 -9.21 8.22 -8.01
C GLY A 126 -8.46 7.35 -6.99
N LEU A 127 -8.99 6.15 -6.66
CA LEU A 127 -8.30 5.17 -5.82
C LEU A 127 -7.00 4.69 -6.47
N GLY A 128 -7.00 4.46 -7.79
CA GLY A 128 -5.77 4.12 -8.52
C GLY A 128 -4.70 5.21 -8.36
N VAL A 129 -5.09 6.46 -8.52
CA VAL A 129 -4.19 7.60 -8.27
C VAL A 129 -3.75 7.63 -6.80
N SER A 130 -4.67 7.50 -5.85
CA SER A 130 -4.37 7.60 -4.42
C SER A 130 -3.42 6.48 -3.93
N THR A 131 -3.58 5.26 -4.44
CA THR A 131 -2.81 4.09 -3.98
C THR A 131 -1.48 3.87 -4.70
N ILE A 132 -1.31 4.38 -5.92
CA ILE A 132 -0.11 4.11 -6.71
C ILE A 132 0.69 5.37 -6.99
N PHE A 133 0.06 6.48 -7.33
CA PHE A 133 0.75 7.68 -7.82
C PHE A 133 1.99 8.02 -6.97
N VAL A 134 1.83 8.49 -5.76
CA VAL A 134 2.98 8.77 -4.88
C VAL A 134 3.09 7.81 -3.69
N PHE A 135 1.99 7.13 -3.34
CA PHE A 135 1.94 6.28 -2.16
C PHE A 135 2.87 5.08 -2.28
N TRP A 136 2.78 4.31 -3.39
CA TRP A 136 3.57 3.10 -3.56
C TRP A 136 5.08 3.37 -3.51
N ALA A 137 5.54 4.40 -4.20
CA ALA A 137 6.94 4.80 -4.17
C ALA A 137 7.37 5.30 -2.79
N ALA A 138 6.51 6.09 -2.12
CA ALA A 138 6.81 6.62 -0.79
C ALA A 138 6.86 5.53 0.27
N ILE A 139 5.94 4.55 0.27
CA ILE A 139 5.91 3.50 1.28
C ILE A 139 7.06 2.50 1.10
N THR A 140 7.39 2.14 -0.14
CA THR A 140 8.55 1.28 -0.42
C THR A 140 9.86 1.96 -0.05
N LYS A 141 10.00 3.25 -0.34
CA LYS A 141 11.13 4.08 0.10
C LYS A 141 11.21 4.15 1.63
N ALA A 142 10.06 4.33 2.31
CA ALA A 142 10.01 4.34 3.77
C ALA A 142 10.51 3.03 4.37
N VAL A 143 10.02 1.88 3.90
CA VAL A 143 10.46 0.55 4.37
C VAL A 143 11.94 0.33 4.05
N GLY A 144 12.37 0.70 2.84
CA GLY A 144 13.76 0.59 2.40
C GLY A 144 14.75 1.44 3.21
N GLN A 145 14.29 2.47 3.91
CA GLN A 145 15.10 3.33 4.77
C GLN A 145 15.08 2.91 6.25
N VAL A 146 14.31 1.86 6.59
CA VAL A 146 14.24 1.30 7.94
C VAL A 146 15.22 0.13 8.05
N GLY A 147 16.11 0.18 9.06
CA GLY A 147 17.13 -0.84 9.25
C GLY A 147 18.37 -0.68 8.36
N THR A 148 19.29 -1.64 8.45
CA THR A 148 20.50 -1.72 7.63
C THR A 148 20.23 -2.47 6.31
N VAL A 149 21.19 -2.43 5.38
CA VAL A 149 21.07 -3.15 4.09
C VAL A 149 20.90 -4.66 4.32
N GLU A 150 21.57 -5.21 5.32
CA GLU A 150 21.49 -6.63 5.68
C GLU A 150 20.14 -7.02 6.30
N GLU A 151 19.43 -6.05 6.90
CA GLU A 151 18.14 -6.24 7.56
C GLU A 151 16.95 -6.01 6.64
N GLN A 152 17.16 -5.52 5.41
CA GLN A 152 16.08 -5.14 4.49
C GLN A 152 15.07 -6.26 4.24
N GLY A 153 15.55 -7.49 4.00
CA GLY A 153 14.66 -8.64 3.79
C GLY A 153 13.74 -8.88 4.98
N MET A 154 14.24 -8.72 6.20
CA MET A 154 13.44 -8.86 7.43
C MET A 154 12.48 -7.69 7.61
N CYS A 155 12.89 -6.46 7.30
CA CYS A 155 12.04 -5.28 7.36
C CYS A 155 10.83 -5.40 6.42
N TYR A 156 11.05 -5.80 5.16
CA TYR A 156 9.95 -6.05 4.22
C TYR A 156 9.07 -7.21 4.67
N GLY A 157 9.65 -8.30 5.19
CA GLY A 157 8.91 -9.45 5.72
C GLY A 157 7.96 -9.04 6.85
N ILE A 158 8.43 -8.27 7.83
CA ILE A 158 7.63 -7.77 8.95
C ILE A 158 6.56 -6.79 8.47
N TYR A 159 6.90 -5.87 7.57
CA TYR A 159 5.97 -4.92 6.99
C TYR A 159 4.80 -5.62 6.28
N TYR A 160 5.07 -6.60 5.41
CA TYR A 160 4.02 -7.32 4.70
C TYR A 160 3.24 -8.25 5.62
N ALA A 161 3.88 -8.89 6.61
CA ALA A 161 3.19 -9.69 7.61
C ALA A 161 2.23 -8.83 8.45
N ALA A 162 2.69 -7.68 8.93
CA ALA A 162 1.85 -6.71 9.65
C ALA A 162 0.67 -6.25 8.77
N SER A 163 0.93 -5.88 7.52
CA SER A 163 -0.13 -5.47 6.58
C SER A 163 -1.16 -6.58 6.36
N GLY A 164 -0.73 -7.83 6.16
CA GLY A 164 -1.63 -8.95 5.96
C GLY A 164 -2.50 -9.26 7.19
N ILE A 165 -1.90 -9.26 8.38
CA ILE A 165 -2.63 -9.49 9.65
C ILE A 165 -3.65 -8.36 9.87
N ILE A 166 -3.25 -7.11 9.70
CA ILE A 166 -4.14 -5.96 9.88
C ILE A 166 -5.28 -5.98 8.85
N SER A 167 -5.00 -6.31 7.59
CA SER A 167 -6.02 -6.47 6.55
C SER A 167 -7.04 -7.56 6.91
N ALA A 168 -6.57 -8.69 7.43
CA ALA A 168 -7.45 -9.78 7.86
C ALA A 168 -8.36 -9.34 9.02
N ILE A 169 -7.80 -8.66 10.03
CA ILE A 169 -8.57 -8.12 11.17
C ILE A 169 -9.57 -7.07 10.69
N LEU A 170 -9.14 -6.12 9.84
CA LEU A 170 -10.00 -5.07 9.31
C LEU A 170 -11.19 -5.68 8.56
N ASN A 171 -10.93 -6.61 7.63
CA ASN A 171 -11.98 -7.26 6.87
C ASN A 171 -12.93 -8.07 7.77
N ALA A 172 -12.40 -8.79 8.77
CA ALA A 172 -13.22 -9.53 9.74
C ALA A 172 -14.12 -8.60 10.56
N VAL A 173 -13.60 -7.47 11.03
CA VAL A 173 -14.39 -6.47 11.78
C VAL A 173 -15.44 -5.84 10.87
N CYS A 174 -15.08 -5.42 9.65
CA CYS A 174 -16.04 -4.86 8.70
C CYS A 174 -17.15 -5.86 8.35
N LEU A 175 -16.81 -7.15 8.22
CA LEU A 175 -17.80 -8.22 7.97
C LEU A 175 -18.71 -8.45 9.19
N GLN A 176 -18.20 -8.34 10.40
CA GLN A 176 -19.03 -8.48 11.62
C GLN A 176 -19.99 -7.29 11.78
N VAL A 177 -19.51 -6.06 11.60
CA VAL A 177 -20.37 -4.87 11.73
C VAL A 177 -21.41 -4.79 10.59
N SER A 178 -21.11 -5.32 9.41
CA SER A 178 -22.07 -5.37 8.30
C SER A 178 -23.29 -6.24 8.63
N ARG A 179 -23.14 -7.23 9.50
CA ARG A 179 -24.24 -8.11 9.97
C ARG A 179 -25.22 -7.43 10.93
N LEU A 180 -25.00 -6.15 11.27
CA LEU A 180 -25.95 -5.36 12.06
C LEU A 180 -27.25 -5.05 11.30
N SER A 181 -27.28 -5.29 10.00
CA SER A 181 -28.48 -5.14 9.16
C SER A 181 -28.66 -6.35 8.26
N ASP A 182 -29.88 -6.82 8.13
CA ASP A 182 -30.27 -7.89 7.19
C ASP A 182 -30.49 -7.36 5.78
N ASP A 183 -30.70 -6.04 5.63
CA ASP A 183 -30.82 -5.42 4.32
C ASP A 183 -29.44 -5.30 3.64
N PRO A 184 -29.23 -5.92 2.47
CA PRO A 184 -27.91 -5.94 1.81
C PRO A 184 -27.32 -4.55 1.53
N SER A 185 -28.16 -3.58 1.21
CA SER A 185 -27.73 -2.22 0.91
C SER A 185 -27.20 -1.52 2.17
N THR A 186 -27.96 -1.58 3.25
CA THR A 186 -27.59 -1.04 4.54
C THR A 186 -26.36 -1.76 5.12
N SER A 187 -26.32 -3.09 5.03
CA SER A 187 -25.20 -3.94 5.45
C SER A 187 -23.90 -3.51 4.76
N PHE A 188 -23.95 -3.33 3.45
CA PHE A 188 -22.79 -2.87 2.68
C PHE A 188 -22.37 -1.44 3.03
N SER A 189 -23.34 -0.53 3.21
CA SER A 189 -23.08 0.84 3.65
C SER A 189 -22.35 0.88 4.98
N ILE A 190 -22.79 0.09 5.96
CA ILE A 190 -22.12 -0.03 7.27
C ILE A 190 -20.67 -0.49 7.12
N ALA A 191 -20.42 -1.49 6.26
CA ALA A 191 -19.05 -1.96 5.99
C ALA A 191 -18.17 -0.86 5.40
N VAL A 192 -18.69 -0.10 4.42
CA VAL A 192 -17.94 1.01 3.79
C VAL A 192 -17.64 2.11 4.81
N TRP A 193 -18.60 2.48 5.67
CA TRP A 193 -18.37 3.46 6.73
C TRP A 193 -17.33 2.97 7.76
N ALA A 194 -17.35 1.69 8.10
CA ALA A 194 -16.32 1.10 8.96
C ALA A 194 -14.93 1.21 8.33
N MET A 195 -14.80 0.92 7.02
CA MET A 195 -13.54 1.10 6.30
C MET A 195 -13.08 2.56 6.28
N VAL A 196 -13.99 3.51 6.08
CA VAL A 196 -13.70 4.96 6.19
C VAL A 196 -13.15 5.31 7.57
N ALA A 197 -13.80 4.81 8.63
CA ALA A 197 -13.37 5.06 10.00
C ALA A 197 -11.95 4.49 10.26
N PHE A 198 -11.68 3.26 9.84
CA PHE A 198 -10.34 2.66 9.95
C PHE A 198 -9.28 3.45 9.19
N THR A 199 -9.61 3.89 7.97
CA THR A 199 -8.68 4.69 7.15
C THR A 199 -8.43 6.07 7.77
N ALA A 200 -9.45 6.70 8.34
CA ALA A 200 -9.31 7.96 9.07
C ALA A 200 -8.46 7.81 10.34
N VAL A 201 -8.65 6.72 11.10
CA VAL A 201 -7.79 6.41 12.27
C VAL A 201 -6.34 6.21 11.81
N ALA A 202 -6.10 5.47 10.73
CA ALA A 202 -4.75 5.28 10.19
C ALA A 202 -4.13 6.60 9.73
N LEU A 203 -4.90 7.53 9.16
CA LEU A 203 -4.46 8.88 8.82
C LEU A 203 -3.96 9.62 10.06
N ILE A 204 -4.74 9.63 11.14
CA ILE A 204 -4.40 10.30 12.40
C ILE A 204 -3.13 9.68 13.01
N LEU A 205 -3.07 8.35 13.07
CA LEU A 205 -1.89 7.62 13.57
C LEU A 205 -0.64 7.94 12.76
N THR A 206 -0.76 8.00 11.44
CA THR A 206 0.35 8.34 10.55
C THR A 206 0.82 9.79 10.78
N MET A 207 -0.10 10.72 10.93
CA MET A 207 0.23 12.13 11.22
C MET A 207 1.00 12.28 12.53
N ILE A 208 0.58 11.56 13.60
CA ILE A 208 1.15 11.66 14.95
C ILE A 208 2.48 10.88 15.05
N PHE A 209 2.46 9.62 14.67
CA PHE A 209 3.55 8.69 14.98
C PHE A 209 4.59 8.55 13.89
N PHE A 210 4.24 8.78 12.61
CA PHE A 210 5.23 8.70 11.54
C PHE A 210 6.07 9.97 11.49
N LYS A 211 7.32 9.86 11.95
CA LYS A 211 8.32 10.94 11.90
C LYS A 211 9.40 10.58 10.88
N GLU A 212 9.55 11.38 9.84
CA GLU A 212 10.52 11.18 8.77
C GLU A 212 11.98 11.10 9.29
N LYS A 213 12.30 11.81 10.38
CA LYS A 213 13.59 11.72 11.09
C LYS A 213 13.85 10.36 11.76
N SER A 214 12.85 9.50 11.86
CA SER A 214 12.99 8.14 12.42
C SER A 214 13.52 7.15 11.39
N ILE A 215 13.58 7.54 10.14
CA ILE A 215 14.10 6.77 9.03
C ILE A 215 15.55 7.20 8.89
N THR A 216 16.48 6.30 9.16
CA THR A 216 17.90 6.54 8.95
C THR A 216 18.09 6.78 7.46
N GLN A 217 18.48 8.01 7.08
CA GLN A 217 18.87 8.29 5.70
C GLN A 217 20.14 7.50 5.40
N THR A 218 19.99 6.28 4.93
CA THR A 218 21.04 5.68 4.14
C THR A 218 21.08 6.54 2.88
N LYS A 219 22.08 7.42 2.77
CA LYS A 219 22.35 8.17 1.53
C LYS A 219 22.50 7.13 0.44
N SER A 220 21.42 6.86 -0.27
CA SER A 220 21.53 6.34 -1.61
C SER A 220 22.25 7.42 -2.39
N SER A 221 23.43 7.08 -2.92
CA SER A 221 24.20 7.89 -3.85
C SER A 221 23.27 8.62 -4.81
N ASP A 222 23.55 9.90 -5.04
CA ASP A 222 22.87 10.86 -5.91
C ASP A 222 22.75 10.38 -7.37
N GLU A 223 22.05 9.32 -7.63
CA GLU A 223 21.52 9.00 -8.96
C GLU A 223 20.13 9.62 -9.07
N GLU A 224 20.10 10.93 -9.34
CA GLU A 224 18.91 11.57 -9.89
C GLU A 224 18.44 10.74 -11.08
N PHE A 225 17.22 10.17 -10.98
CA PHE A 225 16.58 9.51 -12.10
C PHE A 225 16.43 10.51 -13.25
N LYS A 226 17.32 10.44 -14.23
CA LYS A 226 17.25 11.26 -15.45
C LYS A 226 16.42 10.51 -16.47
N ILE A 227 15.34 11.12 -16.96
CA ILE A 227 14.50 10.61 -18.06
C ILE A 227 15.35 10.14 -19.26
N LYS A 228 16.56 10.70 -19.41
CA LYS A 228 17.57 10.28 -20.39
C LYS A 228 17.91 8.79 -20.29
N TYR A 229 17.99 8.21 -19.10
CA TYR A 229 18.30 6.78 -18.92
C TYR A 229 17.17 5.85 -19.38
N VAL A 230 15.92 6.29 -19.32
CA VAL A 230 14.78 5.54 -19.90
C VAL A 230 14.90 5.48 -21.40
N GLY A 231 15.28 6.59 -22.06
CA GLY A 231 15.50 6.64 -23.50
C GLY A 231 16.70 5.78 -23.95
N GLU A 232 17.74 5.70 -23.12
CA GLU A 232 18.92 4.87 -23.41
C GLU A 232 18.63 3.37 -23.20
N ALA A 233 17.88 3.00 -22.15
CA ALA A 233 17.45 1.62 -21.90
C ALA A 233 16.51 1.08 -23.00
N LEU A 234 15.61 1.94 -23.50
CA LEU A 234 14.72 1.57 -24.63
C LEU A 234 15.45 1.42 -25.96
N LYS A 235 16.61 2.07 -26.12
CA LYS A 235 17.44 1.96 -27.33
C LYS A 235 18.38 0.77 -27.32
N ASN A 236 18.60 0.15 -26.17
CA ASN A 236 19.51 -0.99 -26.00
C ASN A 236 18.75 -2.24 -25.50
N PRO A 237 18.15 -3.05 -26.40
CA PRO A 237 17.31 -4.20 -26.02
C PRO A 237 18.09 -5.41 -25.47
N MET A 238 19.39 -5.28 -25.20
CA MET A 238 20.28 -6.35 -24.74
C MET A 238 20.91 -6.09 -23.35
N THR A 239 20.32 -5.26 -22.54
CA THR A 239 20.76 -5.11 -21.14
C THR A 239 19.71 -5.60 -20.18
#